data_ebc21bd44b6db6b4d523c95f89235606
#
_entry.id   ebc21bd44b6db6b4d523c95f89235606
#
_cell.length_a   1.000
_cell.length_b   1.000
_cell.length_c   1.000
_cell.angle_alpha   90.00
_cell.angle_beta   90.00
_cell.angle_gamma   90.00
#
_symmetry.space_group_name_H-M   'P 1'
#
loop_
_entity.id
_entity.type
_entity.pdbx_description
1 polymer ?
#
loop_
_entity_poly.entity_id
_entity_poly.type
_entity_poly.pdbx_seq_one_letter_code
_entity_poly.pdbx_strand_id
1 'polypeptide(L)'
;AILDEYPQARLELADLDLADLASIRACATGFRQRHERLDLLFNNAGVMFLPLRRTRDGFEMQMGTNHLGHFALTGLLLESLLAAPRPRVVGMTSGFNQFGRLPLDDLNAERGYNRYLAYCHSKQANLLFSLELQRRAGQRGVLLQSLAAHPGYAATNLQYAAPAMSGSRLGRWAMKVANGAFAQSAEMGALPALSALTEQRWYGGAYVGPDRWLETRGYPAAARIPRNARDLGLAARLWALSEELTGVRFWSE
;
A
#
# COMPACT_ATOMS: atom_id res chain seq x y z
N ALA A 1 19.25 -4.60 15.78
CA ALA A 1 19.47 -4.37 14.35
C ALA A 1 19.53 -2.86 14.01
N ILE A 2 18.39 -2.11 13.98
CA ILE A 2 18.44 -0.66 13.60
C ILE A 2 19.30 0.15 14.56
N LEU A 3 19.14 0.01 15.88
CA LEU A 3 19.91 0.75 16.86
C LEU A 3 21.39 0.32 16.94
N ASP A 4 21.73 -0.88 16.46
CA ASP A 4 23.12 -1.33 16.37
C ASP A 4 23.86 -0.60 15.25
N GLU A 5 23.13 -0.26 14.17
CA GLU A 5 23.66 0.45 13.02
C GLU A 5 23.49 1.98 13.14
N TYR A 6 22.38 2.41 13.76
CA TYR A 6 22.02 3.83 13.98
C TYR A 6 21.69 4.10 15.46
N PRO A 7 22.68 4.20 16.35
CA PRO A 7 22.44 4.33 17.78
C PRO A 7 21.67 5.58 18.21
N GLN A 8 21.66 6.63 17.36
CA GLN A 8 20.93 7.87 17.61
C GLN A 8 19.48 7.86 17.11
N ALA A 9 19.03 6.77 16.47
CA ALA A 9 17.67 6.69 15.97
C ALA A 9 16.68 6.62 17.14
N ARG A 10 15.63 7.44 17.08
CA ARG A 10 14.50 7.37 18.02
C ARG A 10 13.46 6.45 17.46
N LEU A 11 13.28 5.28 18.05
CA LEU A 11 12.33 4.27 17.60
C LEU A 11 11.20 4.14 18.61
N GLU A 12 9.98 4.12 18.10
CA GLU A 12 8.78 3.81 18.86
C GLU A 12 8.03 2.67 18.18
N LEU A 13 7.56 1.70 18.96
CA LEU A 13 6.73 0.60 18.49
C LEU A 13 5.27 0.88 18.84
N ALA A 14 4.38 0.64 17.90
CA ALA A 14 2.93 0.72 18.10
C ALA A 14 2.28 -0.55 17.54
N ASP A 15 1.35 -1.10 18.30
CA ASP A 15 0.55 -2.25 17.87
C ASP A 15 -0.41 -1.81 16.75
N LEU A 16 -0.39 -2.52 15.64
CA LEU A 16 -1.23 -2.25 14.48
C LEU A 16 -1.54 -3.54 13.72
N ASP A 17 -2.81 -3.92 13.70
CA ASP A 17 -3.34 -4.94 12.79
C ASP A 17 -4.21 -4.26 11.72
N LEU A 18 -3.74 -4.24 10.48
CA LEU A 18 -4.49 -3.68 9.35
C LEU A 18 -5.70 -4.51 8.93
N ALA A 19 -5.86 -5.71 9.47
CA ALA A 19 -7.04 -6.55 9.30
C ALA A 19 -8.11 -6.34 10.39
N ASP A 20 -7.97 -5.28 11.20
CA ASP A 20 -8.88 -4.94 12.28
C ASP A 20 -9.03 -3.40 12.38
N LEU A 21 -10.18 -2.87 12.00
CA LEU A 21 -10.45 -1.42 12.06
C LEU A 21 -10.39 -0.88 13.49
N ALA A 22 -10.69 -1.68 14.51
CA ALA A 22 -10.56 -1.25 15.90
C ALA A 22 -9.09 -1.07 16.30
N SER A 23 -8.20 -1.99 15.88
CA SER A 23 -6.75 -1.87 16.06
C SER A 23 -6.20 -0.63 15.37
N ILE A 24 -6.64 -0.35 14.12
CA ILE A 24 -6.23 0.84 13.36
C ILE A 24 -6.64 2.12 14.10
N ARG A 25 -7.89 2.19 14.60
CA ARG A 25 -8.37 3.35 15.38
C ARG A 25 -7.58 3.54 16.66
N ALA A 26 -7.29 2.46 17.39
CA ALA A 26 -6.50 2.51 18.62
C ALA A 26 -5.08 3.03 18.34
N CYS A 27 -4.42 2.49 17.30
CA CYS A 27 -3.09 2.93 16.87
C CYS A 27 -3.07 4.42 16.51
N ALA A 28 -3.99 4.89 15.66
CA ALA A 28 -4.07 6.30 15.25
C ALA A 28 -4.37 7.23 16.44
N THR A 29 -5.25 6.82 17.36
CA THR A 29 -5.56 7.58 18.57
C THR A 29 -4.33 7.68 19.46
N GLY A 30 -3.64 6.56 19.73
CA GLY A 30 -2.41 6.55 20.51
C GLY A 30 -1.30 7.40 19.89
N PHE A 31 -1.18 7.39 18.55
CA PHE A 31 -0.23 8.28 17.85
C PHE A 31 -0.56 9.75 18.11
N ARG A 32 -1.80 10.18 17.89
CA ARG A 32 -2.22 11.59 18.05
C ARG A 32 -2.10 12.10 19.49
N GLN A 33 -2.17 11.21 20.48
CA GLN A 33 -1.95 11.59 21.89
C GLN A 33 -0.48 11.87 22.22
N ARG A 34 0.47 11.30 21.45
CA ARG A 34 1.91 11.44 21.71
C ARG A 34 2.63 12.37 20.74
N HIS A 35 2.06 12.57 19.55
CA HIS A 35 2.70 13.31 18.46
C HIS A 35 1.73 14.33 17.87
N GLU A 36 2.17 15.57 17.73
CA GLU A 36 1.40 16.68 17.17
C GLU A 36 1.31 16.60 15.63
N ARG A 37 2.32 16.01 14.98
CA ARG A 37 2.39 15.93 13.51
C ARG A 37 2.99 14.62 13.01
N LEU A 38 2.71 14.32 11.74
CA LEU A 38 3.28 13.20 10.99
C LEU A 38 3.82 13.72 9.65
N ASP A 39 5.13 13.70 9.46
CA ASP A 39 5.76 14.22 8.25
C ASP A 39 5.69 13.22 7.09
N LEU A 40 5.91 11.92 7.38
CA LEU A 40 5.94 10.85 6.38
C LEU A 40 5.10 9.64 6.85
N LEU A 41 4.17 9.20 6.02
CA LEU A 41 3.42 7.95 6.24
C LEU A 41 3.75 6.96 5.12
N PHE A 42 4.30 5.80 5.48
CA PHE A 42 4.57 4.73 4.55
C PHE A 42 3.60 3.56 4.74
N ASN A 43 2.61 3.46 3.87
CA ASN A 43 1.66 2.37 3.80
C ASN A 43 2.31 1.15 3.09
N ASN A 44 3.16 0.43 3.81
CA ASN A 44 4.02 -0.63 3.26
C ASN A 44 3.44 -2.03 3.42
N ALA A 45 2.83 -2.31 4.56
CA ALA A 45 2.39 -3.66 4.92
C ALA A 45 1.43 -4.26 3.87
N GLY A 46 1.38 -5.58 3.80
CA GLY A 46 0.47 -6.23 2.90
C GLY A 46 0.58 -7.75 2.95
N VAL A 47 -0.42 -8.38 2.37
CA VAL A 47 -0.53 -9.83 2.21
C VAL A 47 -0.75 -10.18 0.74
N MET A 48 -0.34 -11.37 0.32
CA MET A 48 -0.35 -11.77 -1.09
C MET A 48 -0.75 -13.23 -1.28
N PHE A 49 -1.65 -13.46 -2.24
CA PHE A 49 -2.05 -14.79 -2.74
C PHE A 49 -2.59 -15.74 -1.66
N LEU A 50 -3.24 -15.18 -0.64
CA LEU A 50 -3.83 -15.96 0.44
C LEU A 50 -5.02 -16.79 -0.05
N PRO A 51 -5.32 -17.95 0.57
CA PRO A 51 -6.64 -18.56 0.44
C PRO A 51 -7.71 -17.58 0.96
N LEU A 52 -8.97 -17.79 0.55
CA LEU A 52 -10.06 -16.93 1.02
C LEU A 52 -10.11 -16.89 2.54
N ARG A 53 -9.94 -15.70 3.07
CA ARG A 53 -10.06 -15.36 4.49
C ARG A 53 -10.73 -14.01 4.62
N ARG A 54 -11.28 -13.74 5.80
CA ARG A 54 -11.90 -12.46 6.15
C ARG A 54 -11.09 -11.76 7.23
N THR A 55 -11.07 -10.44 7.17
CA THR A 55 -10.62 -9.59 8.28
C THR A 55 -11.60 -9.68 9.44
N ARG A 56 -11.26 -9.08 10.59
CA ARG A 56 -12.17 -9.02 11.74
C ARG A 56 -13.47 -8.29 11.40
N ASP A 57 -13.42 -7.33 10.49
CA ASP A 57 -14.57 -6.55 10.00
C ASP A 57 -15.32 -7.21 8.85
N GLY A 58 -14.94 -8.43 8.43
CA GLY A 58 -15.61 -9.20 7.37
C GLY A 58 -15.15 -8.92 5.94
N PHE A 59 -14.14 -8.09 5.71
CA PHE A 59 -13.59 -7.82 4.38
C PHE A 59 -12.76 -9.00 3.85
N GLU A 60 -12.69 -9.17 2.52
CA GLU A 60 -11.69 -10.07 1.93
C GLU A 60 -10.29 -9.66 2.41
N MET A 61 -9.50 -10.64 2.85
CA MET A 61 -8.25 -10.38 3.60
C MET A 61 -7.25 -9.51 2.85
N GLN A 62 -7.09 -9.70 1.53
CA GLN A 62 -6.12 -8.92 0.76
C GLN A 62 -6.65 -7.50 0.48
N MET A 63 -7.92 -7.34 0.16
CA MET A 63 -8.55 -6.03 0.00
C MET A 63 -8.61 -5.28 1.34
N GLY A 64 -9.00 -5.96 2.40
CA GLY A 64 -9.08 -5.39 3.74
C GLY A 64 -7.73 -4.89 4.24
N THR A 65 -6.72 -5.77 4.26
CA THR A 65 -5.39 -5.43 4.78
C THR A 65 -4.63 -4.46 3.88
N ASN A 66 -4.57 -4.74 2.55
CA ASN A 66 -3.73 -3.99 1.64
C ASN A 66 -4.30 -2.60 1.31
N HIS A 67 -5.64 -2.47 1.25
CA HIS A 67 -6.29 -1.24 0.84
C HIS A 67 -7.11 -0.59 1.96
N LEU A 68 -8.19 -1.23 2.43
CA LEU A 68 -9.12 -0.60 3.38
C LEU A 68 -8.44 -0.23 4.71
N GLY A 69 -7.52 -1.08 5.20
CA GLY A 69 -6.75 -0.80 6.40
C GLY A 69 -5.85 0.42 6.25
N HIS A 70 -5.12 0.53 5.14
CA HIS A 70 -4.29 1.70 4.87
C HIS A 70 -5.11 2.95 4.56
N PHE A 71 -6.25 2.81 3.89
CA PHE A 71 -7.20 3.90 3.70
C PHE A 71 -7.65 4.45 5.06
N ALA A 72 -8.11 3.57 5.96
CA ALA A 72 -8.56 3.97 7.29
C ALA A 72 -7.43 4.62 8.11
N LEU A 73 -6.24 4.01 8.14
CA LEU A 73 -5.08 4.55 8.85
C LEU A 73 -4.71 5.96 8.35
N THR A 74 -4.65 6.13 7.03
CA THR A 74 -4.31 7.43 6.42
C THR A 74 -5.34 8.49 6.76
N GLY A 75 -6.63 8.17 6.68
CA GLY A 75 -7.71 9.09 7.02
C GLY A 75 -7.73 9.49 8.50
N LEU A 76 -7.49 8.53 9.40
CA LEU A 76 -7.43 8.77 10.85
C LEU A 76 -6.20 9.59 11.28
N LEU A 77 -5.12 9.58 10.49
CA LEU A 77 -3.90 10.36 10.71
C LEU A 77 -3.85 11.64 9.86
N LEU A 78 -4.91 11.96 9.11
CA LEU A 78 -4.90 13.07 8.17
C LEU A 78 -4.60 14.42 8.85
N GLU A 79 -5.19 14.70 10.00
CA GLU A 79 -4.96 15.95 10.76
C GLU A 79 -3.48 16.07 11.15
N SER A 80 -2.87 14.98 11.64
CA SER A 80 -1.44 14.97 11.99
C SER A 80 -0.55 15.15 10.76
N LEU A 81 -0.96 14.59 9.59
CA LEU A 81 -0.26 14.81 8.32
C LEU A 81 -0.36 16.27 7.90
N LEU A 82 -1.55 16.88 7.95
CA LEU A 82 -1.76 18.27 7.55
C LEU A 82 -1.09 19.29 8.49
N ALA A 83 -0.74 18.89 9.71
CA ALA A 83 0.05 19.71 10.64
C ALA A 83 1.55 19.77 10.26
N ALA A 84 2.02 18.88 9.41
CA ALA A 84 3.41 18.90 8.92
C ALA A 84 3.58 19.91 7.77
N PRO A 85 4.76 20.55 7.64
CA PRO A 85 4.99 21.59 6.61
C PRO A 85 5.02 21.00 5.19
N ARG A 86 5.42 19.75 5.03
CA ARG A 86 5.50 19.03 3.73
C ARG A 86 5.14 17.57 3.92
N PRO A 87 3.89 17.25 4.26
CA PRO A 87 3.50 15.88 4.56
C PRO A 87 3.51 15.02 3.30
N ARG A 88 4.00 13.78 3.46
CA ARG A 88 4.06 12.82 2.36
C ARG A 88 3.48 11.47 2.76
N VAL A 89 2.59 10.96 1.93
CA VAL A 89 2.03 9.60 2.04
C VAL A 89 2.52 8.79 0.87
N VAL A 90 3.15 7.64 1.12
CA VAL A 90 3.55 6.72 0.05
C VAL A 90 2.84 5.39 0.23
N GLY A 91 2.06 4.99 -0.78
CA GLY A 91 1.38 3.70 -0.83
C GLY A 91 2.20 2.65 -1.58
N MET A 92 2.43 1.49 -0.94
CA MET A 92 3.06 0.35 -1.60
C MET A 92 2.05 -0.38 -2.48
N THR A 93 2.28 -0.36 -3.79
CA THR A 93 1.53 -1.12 -4.79
C THR A 93 2.37 -2.29 -5.34
N SER A 94 2.11 -2.73 -6.56
CA SER A 94 2.83 -3.82 -7.23
C SER A 94 2.66 -3.69 -8.74
N GLY A 95 3.59 -4.20 -9.52
CA GLY A 95 3.40 -4.38 -10.97
C GLY A 95 2.16 -5.21 -11.34
N PHE A 96 1.65 -6.00 -10.40
CA PHE A 96 0.39 -6.74 -10.56
C PHE A 96 -0.86 -5.85 -10.60
N ASN A 97 -0.78 -4.56 -10.27
CA ASN A 97 -1.91 -3.62 -10.31
C ASN A 97 -2.50 -3.40 -11.71
N GLN A 98 -1.75 -3.76 -12.75
CA GLN A 98 -2.18 -3.66 -14.14
C GLN A 98 -3.10 -4.80 -14.59
N PHE A 99 -3.17 -5.90 -13.82
CA PHE A 99 -3.96 -7.08 -14.16
C PHE A 99 -5.33 -7.07 -13.49
N GLY A 100 -6.33 -7.48 -14.25
CA GLY A 100 -7.71 -7.52 -13.77
C GLY A 100 -8.43 -6.17 -13.83
N ARG A 101 -9.71 -6.21 -13.52
CA ARG A 101 -10.60 -5.06 -13.42
C ARG A 101 -11.23 -5.06 -12.03
N LEU A 102 -10.96 -4.02 -11.25
CA LEU A 102 -11.45 -3.89 -9.89
C LEU A 102 -12.99 -3.98 -9.84
N PRO A 103 -13.57 -5.01 -9.18
CA PRO A 103 -15.02 -5.20 -9.10
C PRO A 103 -15.57 -4.40 -7.90
N LEU A 104 -15.96 -3.14 -8.10
CA LEU A 104 -16.49 -2.31 -7.00
C LEU A 104 -17.81 -2.86 -6.41
N ASP A 105 -18.55 -3.64 -7.19
CA ASP A 105 -19.77 -4.30 -6.78
C ASP A 105 -19.54 -5.64 -6.07
N ASP A 106 -18.29 -6.05 -5.89
CA ASP A 106 -17.91 -7.31 -5.24
C ASP A 106 -16.47 -7.25 -4.67
N LEU A 107 -16.13 -6.20 -3.93
CA LEU A 107 -14.79 -6.07 -3.32
C LEU A 107 -14.46 -7.22 -2.35
N ASN A 108 -15.48 -7.83 -1.78
CA ASN A 108 -15.34 -8.94 -0.85
C ASN A 108 -15.26 -10.32 -1.54
N ALA A 109 -15.30 -10.37 -2.88
CA ALA A 109 -15.23 -11.62 -3.66
C ALA A 109 -16.25 -12.67 -3.20
N GLU A 110 -17.52 -12.25 -3.00
CA GLU A 110 -18.62 -13.12 -2.55
C GLU A 110 -19.15 -14.01 -3.68
N ARG A 111 -19.05 -13.53 -4.94
CA ARG A 111 -19.49 -14.26 -6.14
C ARG A 111 -18.45 -15.23 -6.70
N GLY A 112 -17.26 -15.28 -6.10
CA GLY A 112 -16.17 -16.16 -6.48
C GLY A 112 -14.82 -15.60 -6.10
N TYR A 113 -13.89 -16.49 -5.72
CA TYR A 113 -12.57 -16.10 -5.24
C TYR A 113 -11.43 -16.65 -6.08
N ASN A 114 -10.60 -15.76 -6.56
CA ASN A 114 -9.29 -16.09 -7.14
C ASN A 114 -8.22 -15.29 -6.40
N ARG A 115 -7.33 -15.97 -5.68
CA ARG A 115 -6.30 -15.35 -4.84
C ARG A 115 -5.37 -14.39 -5.59
N TYR A 116 -5.10 -14.66 -6.86
CA TYR A 116 -4.23 -13.84 -7.69
C TYR A 116 -4.94 -12.54 -8.12
N LEU A 117 -6.20 -12.67 -8.56
CA LEU A 117 -7.01 -11.51 -8.92
C LEU A 117 -7.32 -10.64 -7.71
N ALA A 118 -7.63 -11.24 -6.55
CA ALA A 118 -7.84 -10.48 -5.31
C ALA A 118 -6.61 -9.64 -4.93
N TYR A 119 -5.40 -10.20 -5.08
CA TYR A 119 -4.17 -9.43 -4.90
C TYR A 119 -4.04 -8.31 -5.94
N CYS A 120 -4.22 -8.60 -7.23
CA CYS A 120 -4.17 -7.60 -8.30
C CYS A 120 -5.15 -6.44 -8.02
N HIS A 121 -6.39 -6.75 -7.64
CA HIS A 121 -7.42 -5.77 -7.28
C HIS A 121 -7.00 -4.91 -6.08
N SER A 122 -6.47 -5.52 -5.01
CA SER A 122 -6.02 -4.76 -3.84
C SER A 122 -4.87 -3.79 -4.18
N LYS A 123 -3.96 -4.19 -5.07
CA LYS A 123 -2.83 -3.34 -5.50
C LYS A 123 -3.24 -2.28 -6.54
N GLN A 124 -4.26 -2.56 -7.35
CA GLN A 124 -4.93 -1.55 -8.18
C GLN A 124 -5.63 -0.52 -7.30
N ALA A 125 -6.35 -0.96 -6.27
CA ALA A 125 -7.01 -0.08 -5.30
C ALA A 125 -6.01 0.85 -4.60
N ASN A 126 -4.81 0.36 -4.22
CA ASN A 126 -3.76 1.17 -3.62
C ASN A 126 -3.25 2.27 -4.57
N LEU A 127 -3.06 1.96 -5.85
CA LEU A 127 -2.64 2.96 -6.84
C LEU A 127 -3.74 4.01 -7.05
N LEU A 128 -4.99 3.57 -7.25
CA LEU A 128 -6.15 4.47 -7.38
C LEU A 128 -6.29 5.38 -6.15
N PHE A 129 -6.16 4.82 -4.94
CA PHE A 129 -6.19 5.58 -3.70
C PHE A 129 -5.11 6.67 -3.66
N SER A 130 -3.86 6.32 -3.97
CA SER A 130 -2.76 7.27 -3.93
C SER A 130 -2.98 8.44 -4.92
N LEU A 131 -3.45 8.14 -6.13
CA LEU A 131 -3.73 9.15 -7.15
C LEU A 131 -4.95 10.02 -6.77
N GLU A 132 -6.00 9.42 -6.24
CA GLU A 132 -7.21 10.14 -5.81
C GLU A 132 -6.97 11.00 -4.57
N LEU A 133 -6.17 10.51 -3.60
CA LEU A 133 -5.75 11.31 -2.44
C LEU A 133 -5.00 12.56 -2.89
N GLN A 134 -4.08 12.44 -3.85
CA GLN A 134 -3.37 13.59 -4.40
C GLN A 134 -4.32 14.57 -5.09
N ARG A 135 -5.25 14.06 -5.92
CA ARG A 135 -6.22 14.91 -6.62
C ARG A 135 -7.09 15.69 -5.64
N ARG A 136 -7.56 15.03 -4.59
CA ARG A 136 -8.39 15.66 -3.54
C ARG A 136 -7.60 16.66 -2.69
N ALA A 137 -6.34 16.36 -2.36
CA ALA A 137 -5.45 17.29 -1.68
C ALA A 137 -5.23 18.56 -2.51
N GLY A 138 -4.95 18.41 -3.82
CA GLY A 138 -4.79 19.53 -4.74
C GLY A 138 -6.05 20.40 -4.86
N GLN A 139 -7.25 19.80 -4.92
CA GLN A 139 -8.53 20.52 -4.97
C GLN A 139 -8.78 21.35 -3.71
N ARG A 140 -8.22 20.94 -2.56
CA ARG A 140 -8.33 21.66 -1.27
C ARG A 140 -7.19 22.63 -1.01
N GLY A 141 -6.23 22.72 -1.92
CA GLY A 141 -5.06 23.58 -1.76
C GLY A 141 -4.14 23.19 -0.60
N VAL A 142 -4.19 21.93 -0.12
CA VAL A 142 -3.32 21.46 0.96
C VAL A 142 -2.01 20.91 0.40
N LEU A 143 -0.92 21.09 1.16
CA LEU A 143 0.44 20.73 0.72
C LEU A 143 0.76 19.22 0.80
N LEU A 144 -0.22 18.38 1.14
CA LEU A 144 -0.03 16.93 1.21
C LEU A 144 0.33 16.35 -0.16
N GLN A 145 1.41 15.58 -0.19
CA GLN A 145 1.85 14.83 -1.35
C GLN A 145 1.53 13.35 -1.15
N SER A 146 0.70 12.79 -2.03
CA SER A 146 0.42 11.37 -2.08
C SER A 146 1.08 10.74 -3.29
N LEU A 147 1.90 9.72 -3.05
CA LEU A 147 2.67 9.02 -4.07
C LEU A 147 2.41 7.51 -3.97
N ALA A 148 2.73 6.80 -5.02
CA ALA A 148 2.73 5.34 -5.04
C ALA A 148 4.11 4.81 -5.40
N ALA A 149 4.48 3.63 -4.88
CA ALA A 149 5.70 2.94 -5.27
C ALA A 149 5.46 1.44 -5.45
N HIS A 150 6.26 0.81 -6.30
CA HIS A 150 6.32 -0.66 -6.37
C HIS A 150 7.78 -1.15 -6.41
N PRO A 151 8.05 -2.32 -5.80
CA PRO A 151 9.40 -2.83 -5.64
C PRO A 151 9.94 -3.56 -6.87
N GLY A 152 9.21 -3.59 -8.00
CA GLY A 152 9.51 -4.51 -9.07
C GLY A 152 9.29 -5.98 -8.63
N TYR A 153 10.16 -6.89 -9.09
CA TYR A 153 10.18 -8.28 -8.67
C TYR A 153 11.32 -8.49 -7.66
N ALA A 154 11.03 -8.29 -6.39
CA ALA A 154 12.02 -8.42 -5.31
C ALA A 154 11.80 -9.71 -4.49
N ALA A 155 12.89 -10.35 -4.07
CA ALA A 155 12.85 -11.51 -3.18
C ALA A 155 12.47 -11.06 -1.76
N THR A 156 11.19 -11.19 -1.41
CA THR A 156 10.67 -10.83 -0.09
C THR A 156 9.97 -12.02 0.57
N ASN A 157 9.84 -12.00 1.89
CA ASN A 157 9.11 -13.02 2.65
C ASN A 157 7.64 -13.14 2.24
N LEU A 158 7.07 -12.10 1.65
CA LEU A 158 5.69 -12.07 1.15
C LEU A 158 5.41 -13.19 0.14
N GLN A 159 6.38 -13.53 -0.71
CA GLN A 159 6.25 -14.58 -1.73
C GLN A 159 6.16 -15.99 -1.14
N TYR A 160 6.67 -16.20 0.08
CA TYR A 160 6.66 -17.50 0.74
C TYR A 160 5.41 -17.74 1.60
N ALA A 161 4.63 -16.71 1.90
CA ALA A 161 3.46 -16.82 2.75
C ALA A 161 2.38 -17.77 2.17
N ALA A 162 2.02 -17.63 0.90
CA ALA A 162 1.01 -18.46 0.26
C ALA A 162 1.43 -19.93 0.11
N PRO A 163 2.64 -20.28 -0.38
CA PRO A 163 3.14 -21.66 -0.40
C PRO A 163 3.28 -22.27 0.99
N ALA A 164 3.67 -21.49 2.00
CA ALA A 164 3.74 -21.97 3.37
C ALA A 164 2.36 -22.36 3.91
N MET A 165 1.35 -21.54 3.66
CA MET A 165 -0.04 -21.78 4.10
C MET A 165 -0.74 -22.90 3.34
N SER A 166 -0.38 -23.16 2.08
CA SER A 166 -0.92 -24.27 1.27
C SER A 166 -0.21 -25.61 1.46
N GLY A 167 0.87 -25.66 2.25
CA GLY A 167 1.67 -26.87 2.48
C GLY A 167 2.47 -27.36 1.27
N SER A 168 2.47 -26.63 0.15
CA SER A 168 3.08 -27.05 -1.11
C SER A 168 4.60 -27.00 -1.08
N ARG A 169 5.25 -28.16 -0.97
CA ARG A 169 6.73 -28.28 -1.02
C ARG A 169 7.28 -27.94 -2.41
N LEU A 170 6.59 -28.37 -3.48
CA LEU A 170 6.95 -28.08 -4.86
C LEU A 170 6.81 -26.58 -5.16
N GLY A 171 5.74 -25.94 -4.69
CA GLY A 171 5.54 -24.49 -4.82
C GLY A 171 6.65 -23.68 -4.14
N ARG A 172 7.10 -24.10 -2.97
CA ARG A 172 8.23 -23.44 -2.29
C ARG A 172 9.55 -23.58 -3.06
N TRP A 173 9.82 -24.78 -3.59
CA TRP A 173 11.01 -25.02 -4.41
C TRP A 173 11.00 -24.19 -5.70
N ALA A 174 9.90 -24.23 -6.44
CA ALA A 174 9.74 -23.44 -7.67
C ALA A 174 9.90 -21.93 -7.42
N MET A 175 9.33 -21.41 -6.33
CA MET A 175 9.47 -20.01 -5.93
C MET A 175 10.93 -19.66 -5.57
N LYS A 176 11.64 -20.56 -4.88
CA LYS A 176 13.06 -20.37 -4.54
C LYS A 176 13.94 -20.28 -5.78
N VAL A 177 13.69 -21.12 -6.79
CA VAL A 177 14.41 -21.10 -8.07
C VAL A 177 14.10 -19.81 -8.84
N ALA A 178 12.82 -19.45 -8.97
CA ALA A 178 12.40 -18.22 -9.65
C ALA A 178 12.98 -16.97 -8.97
N ASN A 179 12.96 -16.90 -7.64
CA ASN A 179 13.56 -15.78 -6.90
C ASN A 179 15.08 -15.70 -7.10
N GLY A 180 15.79 -16.83 -7.10
CA GLY A 180 17.24 -16.84 -7.32
C GLY A 180 17.67 -16.37 -8.71
N ALA A 181 16.82 -16.60 -9.74
CA ALA A 181 17.13 -16.25 -11.12
C ALA A 181 16.66 -14.85 -11.53
N PHE A 182 15.52 -14.38 -11.02
CA PHE A 182 14.83 -13.19 -11.54
C PHE A 182 14.59 -12.08 -10.51
N ALA A 183 14.53 -12.39 -9.21
CA ALA A 183 14.27 -11.37 -8.22
C ALA A 183 15.49 -10.49 -7.94
N GLN A 184 15.29 -9.20 -7.75
CA GLN A 184 16.31 -8.33 -7.15
C GLN A 184 16.35 -8.50 -5.63
N SER A 185 17.42 -8.00 -4.99
CA SER A 185 17.53 -8.06 -3.53
C SER A 185 16.44 -7.23 -2.84
N ALA A 186 16.19 -7.50 -1.56
CA ALA A 186 15.20 -6.73 -0.78
C ALA A 186 15.59 -5.25 -0.67
N GLU A 187 16.90 -4.96 -0.56
CA GLU A 187 17.43 -3.58 -0.53
C GLU A 187 17.11 -2.84 -1.83
N MET A 188 17.37 -3.46 -2.99
CA MET A 188 17.03 -2.88 -4.29
C MET A 188 15.51 -2.68 -4.44
N GLY A 189 14.71 -3.64 -3.93
CA GLY A 189 13.25 -3.53 -3.93
C GLY A 189 12.71 -2.41 -3.03
N ALA A 190 13.46 -2.01 -2.00
CA ALA A 190 13.07 -0.91 -1.12
C ALA A 190 13.34 0.47 -1.73
N LEU A 191 14.31 0.58 -2.66
CA LEU A 191 14.75 1.87 -3.20
C LEU A 191 13.62 2.73 -3.82
N PRO A 192 12.68 2.20 -4.63
CA PRO A 192 11.59 3.01 -5.16
C PRO A 192 10.74 3.68 -4.09
N ALA A 193 10.42 2.96 -3.01
CA ALA A 193 9.65 3.49 -1.90
C ALA A 193 10.45 4.52 -1.09
N LEU A 194 11.71 4.23 -0.78
CA LEU A 194 12.60 5.17 -0.08
C LEU A 194 12.79 6.45 -0.89
N SER A 195 13.05 6.33 -2.20
CA SER A 195 13.13 7.47 -3.11
C SER A 195 11.83 8.28 -3.11
N ALA A 196 10.66 7.63 -3.22
CA ALA A 196 9.35 8.29 -3.16
C ALA A 196 9.12 9.02 -1.82
N LEU A 197 9.63 8.49 -0.71
CA LEU A 197 9.51 9.11 0.61
C LEU A 197 10.42 10.31 0.80
N THR A 198 11.67 10.25 0.33
CA THR A 198 12.73 11.16 0.77
C THR A 198 13.20 12.13 -0.30
N GLU A 199 13.12 11.77 -1.59
CA GLU A 199 13.67 12.62 -2.65
C GLU A 199 12.70 13.71 -3.08
N GLN A 200 13.20 14.94 -3.21
CA GLN A 200 12.40 16.11 -3.59
C GLN A 200 12.03 16.16 -5.07
N ARG A 201 12.68 15.34 -5.92
CA ARG A 201 12.35 15.25 -7.35
C ARG A 201 10.97 14.69 -7.65
N TRP A 202 10.34 14.00 -6.68
CA TRP A 202 9.02 13.42 -6.84
C TRP A 202 7.95 14.38 -6.32
N TYR A 203 6.95 14.61 -7.15
CA TYR A 203 5.79 15.42 -6.81
C TYR A 203 4.58 14.52 -6.52
N GLY A 204 3.59 15.07 -5.85
CA GLY A 204 2.35 14.37 -5.57
C GLY A 204 1.70 13.81 -6.84
N GLY A 205 1.21 12.57 -6.76
CA GLY A 205 0.73 11.79 -7.90
C GLY A 205 1.79 10.97 -8.62
N ALA A 206 3.08 11.07 -8.24
CA ALA A 206 4.13 10.25 -8.83
C ALA A 206 3.91 8.77 -8.47
N TYR A 207 4.18 7.91 -9.46
CA TYR A 207 4.29 6.48 -9.30
C TYR A 207 5.72 6.07 -9.57
N VAL A 208 6.40 5.47 -8.60
CA VAL A 208 7.84 5.20 -8.63
C VAL A 208 8.07 3.69 -8.66
N GLY A 209 8.91 3.24 -9.58
CA GLY A 209 9.28 1.84 -9.74
C GLY A 209 10.71 1.71 -10.26
N PRO A 210 11.18 0.47 -10.49
CA PRO A 210 12.50 0.22 -11.09
C PRO A 210 12.53 0.60 -12.58
N ASP A 211 13.71 1.03 -13.08
CA ASP A 211 13.91 1.55 -14.43
C ASP A 211 14.17 0.51 -15.52
N ARG A 212 14.36 -0.78 -15.16
CA ARG A 212 14.82 -1.81 -16.10
C ARG A 212 13.87 -3.01 -16.19
N TRP A 213 13.96 -3.74 -17.33
CA TRP A 213 13.26 -5.01 -17.56
C TRP A 213 11.74 -4.90 -17.27
N LEU A 214 11.08 -3.98 -17.95
CA LEU A 214 9.65 -3.74 -17.77
C LEU A 214 9.29 -3.44 -16.31
N GLU A 215 10.09 -2.62 -15.65
CA GLU A 215 9.90 -2.22 -14.25
C GLU A 215 10.00 -3.37 -13.25
N THR A 216 10.74 -4.45 -13.59
CA THR A 216 10.93 -5.57 -12.67
C THR A 216 12.16 -5.44 -11.79
N ARG A 217 13.19 -4.71 -12.22
CA ARG A 217 14.44 -4.46 -11.50
C ARG A 217 15.08 -3.13 -11.87
N GLY A 218 16.03 -2.69 -11.08
CA GLY A 218 16.81 -1.47 -11.34
C GLY A 218 16.64 -0.39 -10.29
N TYR A 219 16.98 0.84 -10.67
CA TYR A 219 16.94 2.00 -9.80
C TYR A 219 15.59 2.75 -9.88
N PRO A 220 15.28 3.61 -8.87
CA PRO A 220 14.03 4.38 -8.85
C PRO A 220 13.86 5.30 -10.06
N ALA A 221 12.77 5.10 -10.79
CA ALA A 221 12.36 5.91 -11.93
C ALA A 221 10.84 6.13 -11.92
N ALA A 222 10.34 7.02 -12.77
CA ALA A 222 8.91 7.18 -12.96
C ALA A 222 8.33 5.92 -13.63
N ALA A 223 7.44 5.24 -12.91
CA ALA A 223 6.77 4.05 -13.40
C ALA A 223 5.54 4.41 -14.24
N ARG A 224 5.15 3.51 -15.12
CA ARG A 224 3.99 3.69 -15.97
C ARG A 224 2.69 3.48 -15.18
N ILE A 225 1.85 4.50 -15.12
CA ILE A 225 0.48 4.35 -14.60
C ILE A 225 -0.35 3.56 -15.63
N PRO A 226 -0.86 2.36 -15.28
CA PRO A 226 -1.64 1.55 -16.20
C PRO A 226 -3.00 2.18 -16.51
N ARG A 227 -3.61 1.79 -17.63
CA ARG A 227 -4.87 2.39 -18.09
C ARG A 227 -6.02 2.26 -17.08
N ASN A 228 -6.11 1.11 -16.41
CA ASN A 228 -7.13 0.83 -15.40
C ASN A 228 -7.00 1.70 -14.13
N ALA A 229 -5.85 2.35 -13.89
CA ALA A 229 -5.64 3.28 -12.78
C ALA A 229 -5.78 4.76 -13.17
N ARG A 230 -6.09 5.05 -14.45
CA ARG A 230 -6.32 6.43 -14.94
C ARG A 230 -7.80 6.82 -14.96
N ASP A 231 -8.69 5.91 -14.61
CA ASP A 231 -10.13 6.16 -14.56
C ASP A 231 -10.49 6.92 -13.27
N LEU A 232 -10.70 8.23 -13.41
CA LEU A 232 -11.07 9.10 -12.30
C LEU A 232 -12.45 8.74 -11.71
N GLY A 233 -13.39 8.26 -12.54
CA GLY A 233 -14.68 7.81 -12.08
C GLY A 233 -14.58 6.56 -11.21
N LEU A 234 -13.72 5.61 -11.61
CA LEU A 234 -13.43 4.43 -10.80
C LEU A 234 -12.75 4.80 -9.47
N ALA A 235 -11.78 5.73 -9.51
CA ALA A 235 -11.08 6.20 -8.32
C ALA A 235 -12.04 6.88 -7.33
N ALA A 236 -12.91 7.77 -7.80
CA ALA A 236 -13.91 8.45 -6.97
C ALA A 236 -14.92 7.47 -6.35
N ARG A 237 -15.39 6.46 -7.11
CA ARG A 237 -16.31 5.43 -6.59
C ARG A 237 -15.63 4.51 -5.57
N LEU A 238 -14.37 4.12 -5.82
CA LEU A 238 -13.58 3.34 -4.85
C LEU A 238 -13.41 4.13 -3.55
N TRP A 239 -13.11 5.42 -3.65
CA TRP A 239 -12.98 6.29 -2.50
C TRP A 239 -14.26 6.33 -1.65
N ALA A 240 -15.40 6.63 -2.26
CA ALA A 240 -16.69 6.69 -1.58
C ALA A 240 -17.04 5.35 -0.89
N LEU A 241 -16.81 4.23 -1.60
CA LEU A 241 -17.03 2.89 -1.05
C LEU A 241 -16.06 2.58 0.11
N SER A 242 -14.80 3.03 0.02
CA SER A 242 -13.84 2.84 1.11
C SER A 242 -14.22 3.67 2.35
N GLU A 243 -14.74 4.89 2.19
CA GLU A 243 -15.28 5.69 3.29
C GLU A 243 -16.49 5.01 3.94
N GLU A 244 -17.39 4.47 3.14
CA GLU A 244 -18.57 3.72 3.61
C GLU A 244 -18.17 2.46 4.40
N LEU A 245 -17.30 1.62 3.84
CA LEU A 245 -16.88 0.35 4.43
C LEU A 245 -16.06 0.53 5.71
N THR A 246 -15.17 1.55 5.75
CA THR A 246 -14.30 1.78 6.92
C THR A 246 -14.94 2.69 7.97
N GLY A 247 -15.98 3.46 7.60
CA GLY A 247 -16.55 4.52 8.41
C GLY A 247 -15.54 5.67 8.67
N VAL A 248 -14.49 5.81 7.84
CA VAL A 248 -13.47 6.86 7.96
C VAL A 248 -13.63 7.83 6.81
N ARG A 249 -13.86 9.11 7.14
CA ARG A 249 -13.91 10.21 6.18
C ARG A 249 -12.67 11.08 6.31
N PHE A 250 -12.07 11.46 5.19
CA PHE A 250 -10.83 12.22 5.17
C PHE A 250 -11.01 13.70 5.48
N TRP A 251 -12.05 14.30 4.94
CA TRP A 251 -12.38 15.70 5.16
C TRP A 251 -13.84 15.79 5.56
N SER A 252 -14.11 16.47 6.66
CA SER A 252 -15.46 16.91 6.98
C SER A 252 -15.89 17.95 5.94
N GLU A 253 -17.12 17.88 5.46
CA GLU A 253 -17.71 18.93 4.64
C GLU A 253 -17.90 20.21 5.47
#